data_ab244bad188699d4ffe6f35fa1f004ad
#
_entry.id   ab244bad188699d4ffe6f35fa1f004ad
#
_cell.length_a   1.000
_cell.length_b   1.000
_cell.length_c   1.000
_cell.angle_alpha   90.00
_cell.angle_beta   90.00
_cell.angle_gamma   90.00
#
_symmetry.space_group_name_H-M   'P 1'
#
loop_
_entity.id
_entity.type
_entity.pdbx_description
1 polymer ?
#
loop_
_entity_poly.entity_id
_entity_poly.type
_entity_poly.pdbx_seq_one_letter_code
_entity_poly.pdbx_strand_id
1 'polypeptide(L)'
;MAGEKQKTISLVVDSEQNLYSRFSPEDEFDESVKAYIRSKVRERDHSQNISLTVISQKPLDEERFRTAMSNWGKDEKAVMDVEMKDTMRMLIGTLIFGTIMILLSLMTEARFEVAKYSLMPIIGSLALGKAAEILVFSFPTFGVKKRLITEMGKGTSVTFEYGQGKKLR
;
A
#
# COMPACT_ATOMS: atom_id res chain seq x y z
N MET A 1 8.48 16.33 -25.59
CA MET A 1 7.98 15.00 -25.18
C MET A 1 9.03 14.41 -24.27
N ALA A 2 8.87 14.55 -22.96
CA ALA A 2 9.77 13.93 -21.96
C ALA A 2 9.46 12.44 -21.95
N GLY A 3 10.44 11.60 -22.29
CA GLY A 3 10.30 10.15 -22.26
C GLY A 3 9.94 9.72 -20.83
N GLU A 4 8.76 9.12 -20.65
CA GLU A 4 8.38 8.47 -19.40
C GLU A 4 9.48 7.47 -19.03
N LYS A 5 10.18 7.76 -17.95
CA LYS A 5 11.19 6.84 -17.41
C LYS A 5 10.46 5.61 -16.85
N GLN A 6 10.33 4.59 -17.70
CA GLN A 6 9.82 3.28 -17.31
C GLN A 6 10.93 2.53 -16.58
N LYS A 7 10.70 2.15 -15.36
CA LYS A 7 11.68 1.37 -14.58
C LYS A 7 11.17 -0.06 -14.41
N THR A 8 11.98 -1.00 -14.87
CA THR A 8 11.66 -2.43 -14.89
C THR A 8 12.05 -3.10 -13.57
N ILE A 9 11.16 -3.91 -13.00
CA ILE A 9 11.45 -4.85 -11.92
C ILE A 9 11.77 -6.19 -12.56
N SER A 10 12.95 -6.74 -12.29
CA SER A 10 13.32 -8.07 -12.78
C SER A 10 13.06 -9.10 -11.69
N LEU A 11 12.23 -10.09 -11.99
CA LEU A 11 11.97 -11.25 -11.16
C LEU A 11 12.64 -12.45 -11.81
N VAL A 12 13.71 -12.96 -11.19
CA VAL A 12 14.40 -14.16 -11.66
C VAL A 12 13.76 -15.38 -11.03
N VAL A 13 13.35 -16.33 -11.87
CA VAL A 13 12.63 -17.54 -11.48
C VAL A 13 13.39 -18.77 -11.92
N ASP A 14 13.89 -19.54 -10.96
CA ASP A 14 14.59 -20.79 -11.23
C ASP A 14 13.64 -21.97 -11.46
N SER A 15 12.48 -21.96 -10.78
CA SER A 15 11.47 -23.01 -10.88
C SER A 15 10.07 -22.42 -10.67
N GLU A 16 9.13 -22.83 -11.50
CA GLU A 16 7.72 -22.42 -11.38
C GLU A 16 7.11 -22.80 -10.02
N GLN A 17 7.55 -23.91 -9.42
CA GLN A 17 7.07 -24.35 -8.11
C GLN A 17 7.38 -23.37 -6.98
N ASN A 18 8.38 -22.51 -7.14
CA ASN A 18 8.77 -21.51 -6.16
C ASN A 18 7.98 -20.21 -6.29
N LEU A 19 7.20 -20.06 -7.36
CA LEU A 19 6.37 -18.89 -7.57
C LEU A 19 5.06 -18.92 -6.80
N TYR A 20 4.49 -20.11 -6.66
CA TYR A 20 3.14 -20.28 -6.13
C TYR A 20 3.13 -20.88 -4.73
N SER A 21 2.13 -20.48 -3.96
CA SER A 21 1.89 -21.04 -2.63
C SER A 21 1.54 -22.54 -2.74
N ARG A 22 2.22 -23.37 -1.96
CA ARG A 22 1.96 -24.82 -1.90
C ARG A 22 0.67 -25.16 -1.14
N PHE A 23 0.12 -24.20 -0.42
CA PHE A 23 -1.01 -24.41 0.49
C PHE A 23 -2.31 -23.80 -0.04
N SER A 24 -2.25 -23.02 -1.12
CA SER A 24 -3.45 -22.46 -1.73
C SER A 24 -3.89 -23.32 -2.92
N PRO A 25 -5.17 -23.72 -3.00
CA PRO A 25 -5.73 -24.40 -4.17
C PRO A 25 -5.92 -23.46 -5.36
N GLU A 26 -5.87 -22.15 -5.12
CA GLU A 26 -5.94 -21.10 -6.13
C GLU A 26 -4.53 -20.72 -6.58
N ASP A 27 -4.42 -20.16 -7.80
CA ASP A 27 -3.16 -19.66 -8.33
C ASP A 27 -2.74 -18.41 -7.58
N GLU A 28 -2.09 -18.61 -6.45
CA GLU A 28 -1.60 -17.58 -5.54
C GLU A 28 -0.08 -17.57 -5.49
N PHE A 29 0.52 -16.38 -5.56
CA PHE A 29 1.97 -16.27 -5.38
C PHE A 29 2.40 -16.62 -3.96
N ASP A 30 3.57 -17.23 -3.86
CA ASP A 30 4.25 -17.40 -2.57
C ASP A 30 4.50 -16.03 -1.90
N GLU A 31 4.41 -15.99 -0.58
CA GLU A 31 4.55 -14.72 0.16
C GLU A 31 5.95 -14.10 -0.01
N SER A 32 6.97 -14.90 -0.26
CA SER A 32 8.33 -14.42 -0.57
C SER A 32 8.37 -13.62 -1.88
N VAL A 33 7.63 -14.07 -2.90
CA VAL A 33 7.49 -13.38 -4.19
C VAL A 33 6.74 -12.07 -4.01
N LYS A 34 5.61 -12.10 -3.28
CA LYS A 34 4.82 -10.91 -2.95
C LYS A 34 5.68 -9.88 -2.18
N ALA A 35 6.43 -10.32 -1.17
CA ALA A 35 7.31 -9.47 -0.38
C ALA A 35 8.43 -8.84 -1.23
N TYR A 36 9.04 -9.62 -2.12
CA TYR A 36 10.07 -9.11 -3.03
C TYR A 36 9.52 -8.00 -3.93
N ILE A 37 8.39 -8.24 -4.58
CA ILE A 37 7.78 -7.24 -5.47
C ILE A 37 7.37 -5.99 -4.67
N ARG A 38 6.76 -6.15 -3.47
CA ARG A 38 6.42 -5.04 -2.58
C ARG A 38 7.64 -4.21 -2.21
N SER A 39 8.77 -4.85 -1.87
CA SER A 39 10.00 -4.14 -1.50
C SER A 39 10.54 -3.32 -2.66
N LYS A 40 10.59 -3.92 -3.87
CA LYS A 40 11.07 -3.25 -5.07
C LYS A 40 10.19 -2.09 -5.54
N VAL A 41 8.92 -2.17 -5.30
CA VAL A 41 7.98 -1.06 -5.56
C VAL A 41 8.17 0.06 -4.53
N ARG A 42 8.40 -0.29 -3.25
CA ARG A 42 8.59 0.68 -2.17
C ARG A 42 9.88 1.49 -2.27
N GLU A 43 10.93 0.92 -2.86
CA GLU A 43 12.23 1.57 -3.09
C GLU A 43 12.18 2.68 -4.15
N ARG A 44 10.99 3.08 -4.66
CA ARG A 44 10.86 3.87 -5.88
C ARG A 44 10.23 5.23 -5.71
N ASP A 45 10.69 6.12 -6.60
CA ASP A 45 10.11 7.45 -6.76
C ASP A 45 8.68 7.35 -7.35
N HIS A 46 7.76 8.14 -6.80
CA HIS A 46 6.31 8.05 -7.04
C HIS A 46 5.88 8.39 -8.48
N SER A 47 6.81 8.84 -9.33
CA SER A 47 6.51 9.34 -10.68
C SER A 47 6.73 8.34 -11.83
N GLN A 48 7.20 7.10 -11.57
CA GLN A 48 7.61 6.17 -12.62
C GLN A 48 6.60 5.04 -12.83
N ASN A 49 6.31 4.73 -14.10
CA ASN A 49 5.52 3.55 -14.45
C ASN A 49 6.30 2.27 -14.12
N ILE A 50 5.58 1.27 -13.61
CA ILE A 50 6.15 0.01 -13.15
C ILE A 50 5.94 -1.03 -14.26
N SER A 51 7.02 -1.63 -14.73
CA SER A 51 6.98 -2.85 -15.56
C SER A 51 7.67 -3.99 -14.82
N LEU A 52 7.11 -5.19 -14.91
CA LEU A 52 7.67 -6.40 -14.33
C LEU A 52 8.22 -7.26 -15.46
N THR A 53 9.52 -7.55 -15.41
CA THR A 53 10.13 -8.53 -16.32
C THR A 53 10.39 -9.81 -15.54
N VAL A 54 9.77 -10.89 -15.98
CA VAL A 54 9.95 -12.23 -15.42
C VAL A 54 11.00 -12.95 -16.27
N ILE A 55 12.13 -13.26 -15.67
CA ILE A 55 13.25 -13.95 -16.31
C ILE A 55 13.24 -15.40 -15.84
N SER A 56 13.05 -16.35 -16.75
CA SER A 56 13.07 -17.78 -16.43
C SER A 56 13.91 -18.57 -17.40
N GLN A 57 14.54 -19.66 -16.91
CA GLN A 57 15.27 -20.61 -17.76
C GLN A 57 14.35 -21.60 -18.46
N LYS A 58 13.16 -21.83 -17.91
CA LYS A 58 12.14 -22.74 -18.44
C LYS A 58 10.90 -21.95 -18.87
N PRO A 59 10.15 -22.43 -19.87
CA PRO A 59 8.87 -21.82 -20.18
C PRO A 59 7.95 -21.88 -18.95
N LEU A 60 7.35 -20.72 -18.64
CA LEU A 60 6.37 -20.55 -17.58
C LEU A 60 4.98 -20.52 -18.19
N ASP A 61 3.99 -20.92 -17.43
CA ASP A 61 2.60 -20.68 -17.78
C ASP A 61 2.25 -19.21 -17.55
N GLU A 62 2.29 -18.44 -18.67
CA GLU A 62 2.06 -16.99 -18.63
C GLU A 62 0.62 -16.64 -18.21
N GLU A 63 -0.36 -17.46 -18.61
CA GLU A 63 -1.77 -17.24 -18.27
C GLU A 63 -1.99 -17.43 -16.77
N ARG A 64 -1.43 -18.49 -16.22
CA ARG A 64 -1.42 -18.77 -14.80
C ARG A 64 -0.75 -17.65 -14.01
N PHE A 65 0.40 -17.16 -14.49
CA PHE A 65 1.09 -16.04 -13.84
C PHE A 65 0.24 -14.76 -13.83
N ARG A 66 -0.39 -14.42 -14.96
CA ARG A 66 -1.28 -13.26 -15.07
C ARG A 66 -2.51 -13.39 -14.16
N THR A 67 -3.07 -14.58 -14.06
CA THR A 67 -4.19 -14.88 -13.16
C THR A 67 -3.79 -14.70 -11.70
N ALA A 68 -2.65 -15.26 -11.28
CA ALA A 68 -2.12 -15.08 -9.93
C ALA A 68 -1.86 -13.60 -9.60
N MET A 69 -1.31 -12.83 -10.56
CA MET A 69 -1.09 -11.40 -10.40
C MET A 69 -2.41 -10.64 -10.23
N SER A 70 -3.42 -10.97 -11.03
CA SER A 70 -4.74 -10.35 -10.93
C SER A 70 -5.44 -10.66 -9.60
N ASN A 71 -5.35 -11.91 -9.14
CA ASN A 71 -5.92 -12.33 -7.86
C ASN A 71 -5.23 -11.60 -6.71
N TRP A 72 -3.90 -11.58 -6.69
CA TRP A 72 -3.16 -10.81 -5.71
C TRP A 72 -3.54 -9.32 -5.72
N GLY A 73 -3.70 -8.71 -6.89
CA GLY A 73 -4.15 -7.32 -7.02
C GLY A 73 -5.54 -7.09 -6.41
N LYS A 74 -6.47 -8.05 -6.54
CA LYS A 74 -7.80 -7.97 -5.92
C LYS A 74 -7.73 -8.08 -4.39
N ASP A 75 -6.90 -8.99 -3.88
CA ASP A 75 -6.73 -9.22 -2.45
C ASP A 75 -6.08 -8.00 -1.78
N GLU A 76 -5.00 -7.46 -2.37
CA GLU A 76 -4.38 -6.23 -1.89
C GLU A 76 -5.35 -5.05 -1.90
N LYS A 77 -6.22 -4.96 -2.90
CA LYS A 77 -7.27 -3.94 -2.95
C LYS A 77 -8.27 -4.10 -1.82
N ALA A 78 -8.73 -5.33 -1.57
CA ALA A 78 -9.67 -5.60 -0.49
C ALA A 78 -9.08 -5.22 0.88
N VAL A 79 -7.82 -5.60 1.14
CA VAL A 79 -7.10 -5.23 2.37
C VAL A 79 -6.96 -3.70 2.48
N MET A 80 -6.54 -3.04 1.40
CA MET A 80 -6.39 -1.58 1.36
C MET A 80 -7.73 -0.86 1.63
N ASP A 81 -8.84 -1.35 1.06
CA ASP A 81 -10.16 -0.74 1.24
C ASP A 81 -10.62 -0.84 2.71
N VAL A 82 -10.30 -1.93 3.41
CA VAL A 82 -10.56 -2.08 4.85
C VAL A 82 -9.68 -1.13 5.66
N GLU A 83 -8.36 -1.13 5.43
CA GLU A 83 -7.41 -0.24 6.11
C GLU A 83 -7.80 1.24 5.93
N MET A 84 -8.21 1.63 4.72
CA MET A 84 -8.63 3.00 4.43
C MET A 84 -9.90 3.38 5.17
N LYS A 85 -10.90 2.48 5.24
CA LYS A 85 -12.14 2.71 5.99
C LYS A 85 -11.86 2.88 7.49
N ASP A 86 -11.00 2.04 8.07
CA ASP A 86 -10.68 2.12 9.48
C ASP A 86 -9.86 3.38 9.81
N THR A 87 -8.91 3.74 8.95
CA THR A 87 -8.17 5.01 9.06
C THR A 87 -9.11 6.22 8.97
N MET A 88 -10.08 6.20 8.05
CA MET A 88 -11.06 7.28 7.91
C MET A 88 -11.97 7.37 9.15
N ARG A 89 -12.43 6.24 9.70
CA ARG A 89 -13.22 6.22 10.94
C ARG A 89 -12.43 6.80 12.11
N MET A 90 -11.15 6.41 12.23
CA MET A 90 -10.27 6.93 13.27
C MET A 90 -10.04 8.43 13.11
N LEU A 91 -9.82 8.92 11.89
CA LEU A 91 -9.67 10.34 11.59
C LEU A 91 -10.91 11.14 12.00
N ILE A 92 -12.09 10.70 11.55
CA ILE A 92 -13.37 11.37 11.88
C ILE A 92 -13.61 11.35 13.39
N GLY A 93 -13.38 10.21 14.04
CA GLY A 93 -13.53 10.07 15.49
C GLY A 93 -12.62 11.02 16.28
N THR A 94 -11.35 11.11 15.91
CA THR A 94 -10.40 12.01 16.57
C THR A 94 -10.70 13.49 16.32
N LEU A 95 -11.16 13.85 15.13
CA LEU A 95 -11.60 15.22 14.80
C LEU A 95 -12.82 15.62 15.64
N ILE A 96 -13.85 14.78 15.66
CA ILE A 96 -15.08 15.05 16.43
C ILE A 96 -14.74 15.16 17.93
N PHE A 97 -14.02 14.18 18.47
CA PHE A 97 -13.65 14.18 19.88
C PHE A 97 -12.81 15.40 20.26
N GLY A 98 -11.78 15.70 19.48
CA GLY A 98 -10.91 16.86 19.73
C GLY A 98 -11.68 18.17 19.70
N THR A 99 -12.60 18.33 18.73
CA THR A 99 -13.43 19.53 18.61
C THR A 99 -14.38 19.67 19.79
N ILE A 100 -15.05 18.58 20.21
CA ILE A 100 -15.93 18.58 21.38
C ILE A 100 -15.17 18.98 22.64
N MET A 101 -13.98 18.41 22.88
CA MET A 101 -13.19 18.72 24.06
C MET A 101 -12.76 20.19 24.12
N ILE A 102 -12.41 20.80 22.96
CA ILE A 102 -12.07 22.22 22.90
C ILE A 102 -13.31 23.08 23.14
N LEU A 103 -14.46 22.77 22.53
CA LEU A 103 -15.69 23.51 22.75
C LEU A 103 -16.16 23.45 24.21
N LEU A 104 -16.10 22.29 24.85
CA LEU A 104 -16.42 22.12 26.28
C LEU A 104 -15.46 22.94 27.14
N SER A 105 -14.18 23.01 26.80
CA SER A 105 -13.21 23.85 27.50
C SER A 105 -13.61 25.33 27.45
N LEU A 106 -13.89 25.82 26.24
CA LEU A 106 -14.30 27.23 26.05
C LEU A 106 -15.59 27.58 26.81
N MET A 107 -16.56 26.67 26.82
CA MET A 107 -17.81 26.86 27.57
C MET A 107 -17.62 26.88 29.09
N THR A 108 -16.71 26.04 29.58
CA THR A 108 -16.39 25.98 31.02
C THR A 108 -15.56 27.18 31.47
N GLU A 109 -14.60 27.63 30.65
CA GLU A 109 -13.81 28.84 30.94
C GLU A 109 -14.70 30.09 31.03
N ALA A 110 -15.73 30.16 30.20
CA ALA A 110 -16.69 31.30 30.22
C ALA A 110 -17.53 31.33 31.51
N ARG A 111 -17.66 30.21 32.25
CA ARG A 111 -18.52 30.10 33.46
C ARG A 111 -17.74 30.01 34.78
N PHE A 112 -16.54 29.48 34.75
CA PHE A 112 -15.75 29.23 35.96
C PHE A 112 -14.29 29.58 35.78
N GLU A 113 -13.74 30.48 36.63
CA GLU A 113 -12.32 30.85 36.60
C GLU A 113 -11.37 29.67 36.83
N VAL A 114 -11.82 28.65 37.56
CA VAL A 114 -11.05 27.42 37.88
C VAL A 114 -10.82 26.58 36.62
N ALA A 115 -11.62 26.73 35.60
CA ALA A 115 -11.52 25.96 34.36
C ALA A 115 -10.26 26.31 33.48
N LYS A 116 -9.59 27.41 33.79
CA LYS A 116 -8.31 27.77 33.14
C LYS A 116 -7.21 26.72 33.28
N TYR A 117 -7.33 25.86 34.29
CA TYR A 117 -6.39 24.75 34.54
C TYR A 117 -6.95 23.38 34.10
N SER A 118 -8.00 23.37 33.31
CA SER A 118 -8.61 22.14 32.86
C SER A 118 -7.69 21.39 31.88
N LEU A 119 -7.65 20.07 31.98
CA LEU A 119 -6.92 19.21 31.02
C LEU A 119 -7.64 19.08 29.68
N MET A 120 -8.88 19.57 29.55
CA MET A 120 -9.70 19.43 28.35
C MET A 120 -9.07 20.03 27.09
N PRO A 121 -8.51 21.27 27.09
CA PRO A 121 -7.88 21.82 25.90
C PRO A 121 -6.62 21.04 25.50
N ILE A 122 -5.89 20.47 26.48
CA ILE A 122 -4.71 19.64 26.20
C ILE A 122 -5.13 18.35 25.50
N ILE A 123 -6.14 17.66 26.04
CA ILE A 123 -6.65 16.42 25.44
C ILE A 123 -7.23 16.69 24.04
N GLY A 124 -7.98 17.78 23.90
CA GLY A 124 -8.54 18.17 22.60
C GLY A 124 -7.45 18.46 21.55
N SER A 125 -6.40 19.20 21.93
CA SER A 125 -5.29 19.53 21.02
C SER A 125 -4.47 18.27 20.64
N LEU A 126 -4.26 17.34 21.55
CA LEU A 126 -3.61 16.05 21.27
C LEU A 126 -4.45 15.21 20.28
N ALA A 127 -5.77 15.17 20.45
CA ALA A 127 -6.64 14.48 19.51
C ALA A 127 -6.59 15.10 18.10
N LEU A 128 -6.64 16.44 18.00
CA LEU A 128 -6.49 17.12 16.72
C LEU A 128 -5.10 16.93 16.10
N GLY A 129 -4.03 16.92 16.93
CA GLY A 129 -2.68 16.59 16.49
C GLY A 129 -2.60 15.18 15.90
N LYS A 130 -3.27 14.19 16.52
CA LYS A 130 -3.37 12.83 15.98
C LYS A 130 -4.14 12.78 14.66
N ALA A 131 -5.19 13.56 14.50
CA ALA A 131 -5.91 13.67 13.23
C ALA A 131 -5.02 14.28 12.12
N ALA A 132 -4.25 15.31 12.43
CA ALA A 132 -3.28 15.89 11.50
C ALA A 132 -2.19 14.88 11.11
N GLU A 133 -1.66 14.10 12.06
CA GLU A 133 -0.71 13.02 11.79
C GLU A 133 -1.27 12.00 10.81
N ILE A 134 -2.52 11.55 11.00
CA ILE A 134 -3.20 10.62 10.09
C ILE A 134 -3.29 11.22 8.68
N LEU A 135 -3.67 12.48 8.55
CA LEU A 135 -3.77 13.16 7.25
C LEU A 135 -2.43 13.24 6.53
N VAL A 136 -1.37 13.60 7.25
CA VAL A 136 -0.04 13.82 6.66
C VAL A 136 0.67 12.51 6.31
N PHE A 137 0.57 11.47 7.14
CA PHE A 137 1.37 10.26 6.99
C PHE A 137 0.59 9.07 6.44
N SER A 138 -0.69 8.90 6.80
CA SER A 138 -1.44 7.71 6.37
C SER A 138 -2.04 7.88 4.97
N PHE A 139 -2.58 9.04 4.62
CA PHE A 139 -3.22 9.23 3.33
C PHE A 139 -2.28 9.13 2.12
N PRO A 140 -1.07 9.69 2.13
CA PRO A 140 -0.14 9.52 1.01
C PRO A 140 0.24 8.07 0.75
N THR A 141 0.33 7.24 1.81
CA THR A 141 0.67 5.82 1.66
C THR A 141 -0.42 5.04 0.91
N PHE A 142 -1.70 5.40 1.10
CA PHE A 142 -2.79 4.79 0.32
C PHE A 142 -2.74 5.14 -1.16
N GLY A 143 -2.29 6.34 -1.52
CA GLY A 143 -2.11 6.74 -2.91
C GLY A 143 -1.09 5.84 -3.63
N VAL A 144 0.03 5.53 -2.97
CA VAL A 144 1.07 4.64 -3.50
C VAL A 144 0.55 3.21 -3.62
N LYS A 145 -0.10 2.68 -2.57
CA LYS A 145 -0.70 1.33 -2.59
C LYS A 145 -1.74 1.21 -3.71
N LYS A 146 -2.63 2.20 -3.86
CA LYS A 146 -3.67 2.21 -4.89
C LYS A 146 -3.07 2.16 -6.30
N ARG A 147 -2.01 2.92 -6.54
CA ARG A 147 -1.33 2.92 -7.83
C ARG A 147 -0.73 1.54 -8.14
N LEU A 148 -0.03 0.94 -7.19
CA LEU A 148 0.51 -0.40 -7.31
C LEU A 148 -0.55 -1.42 -7.71
N ILE A 149 -1.67 -1.46 -6.96
CA ILE A 149 -2.79 -2.37 -7.21
C ILE A 149 -3.37 -2.15 -8.62
N THR A 150 -3.48 -0.89 -9.06
CA THR A 150 -4.01 -0.57 -10.38
C THR A 150 -3.09 -1.07 -11.50
N GLU A 151 -1.77 -0.91 -11.35
CA GLU A 151 -0.80 -1.39 -12.34
C GLU A 151 -0.74 -2.93 -12.36
N MET A 152 -0.81 -3.57 -11.20
CA MET A 152 -0.87 -5.04 -11.10
C MET A 152 -2.14 -5.61 -11.72
N GLY A 153 -3.30 -4.99 -11.46
CA GLY A 153 -4.60 -5.44 -11.95
C GLY A 153 -4.74 -5.34 -13.47
N LYS A 154 -3.99 -4.45 -14.12
CA LYS A 154 -4.01 -4.32 -15.58
C LYS A 154 -3.27 -5.44 -16.31
N GLY A 155 -2.37 -6.15 -15.64
CA GLY A 155 -1.61 -7.28 -16.21
C GLY A 155 -0.76 -6.96 -17.47
N THR A 156 -0.82 -5.71 -17.93
CA THR A 156 -0.24 -5.27 -19.23
C THR A 156 1.24 -4.94 -19.12
N SER A 157 1.78 -4.80 -17.94
CA SER A 157 3.17 -4.42 -17.69
C SER A 157 4.11 -5.60 -17.42
N VAL A 158 3.65 -6.84 -17.64
CA VAL A 158 4.46 -8.04 -17.42
C VAL A 158 5.05 -8.52 -18.73
N THR A 159 6.38 -8.53 -18.81
CA THR A 159 7.15 -9.06 -19.94
C THR A 159 7.86 -10.32 -19.49
N PHE A 160 7.82 -11.36 -20.32
CA PHE A 160 8.50 -12.63 -20.04
C PHE A 160 9.76 -12.72 -20.91
N GLU A 161 10.89 -12.97 -20.27
CA GLU A 161 12.17 -13.21 -20.94
C GLU A 161 12.63 -14.64 -20.64
N TYR A 162 12.74 -15.46 -21.68
CA TYR A 162 13.24 -16.82 -21.57
C TYR A 162 14.73 -16.85 -21.97
N GLY A 163 15.61 -16.95 -20.98
CA GLY A 163 17.06 -16.88 -21.20
C GLY A 163 17.62 -18.21 -21.64
N GLN A 164 18.21 -18.27 -22.84
CA GLN A 164 19.24 -19.27 -23.14
C GLN A 164 20.49 -18.92 -22.30
N GLY A 165 20.67 -19.63 -21.18
CA GLY A 165 21.94 -19.91 -20.55
C GLY A 165 23.03 -18.82 -20.43
N LYS A 166 22.71 -17.56 -20.16
CA LYS A 166 23.71 -16.58 -19.75
C LYS A 166 23.94 -16.71 -18.25
N LYS A 167 25.00 -17.41 -17.83
CA LYS A 167 25.47 -17.46 -16.44
C LYS A 167 25.53 -16.04 -15.88
N LEU A 168 24.62 -15.74 -14.96
CA LEU A 168 24.78 -14.60 -14.07
C LEU A 168 26.02 -14.83 -13.22
N ARG A 169 27.05 -14.03 -13.47
CA ARG A 169 28.26 -13.92 -12.61
C ARG A 169 27.99 -12.94 -11.48
#